data_539563f3878b1cc1c3120f1a08dea9ec
#
_entry.id   539563f3878b1cc1c3120f1a08dea9ec
#
_cell.length_a   1.000
_cell.length_b   1.000
_cell.length_c   1.000
_cell.angle_alpha   90.00
_cell.angle_beta   90.00
_cell.angle_gamma   90.00
#
_symmetry.space_group_name_H-M   'P 1'
#
loop_
_entity.id
_entity.type
_entity.pdbx_description
1 polymer ?
#
loop_
_entity_poly.entity_id
_entity_poly.type
_entity_poly.pdbx_seq_one_letter_code
_entity_poly.pdbx_strand_id
1 'polypeptide(L)'
;MALREFVLAVSAMLLAAPSHAQTPPTAVVDPGAPLSGYPRKALGLPTPAELKTATYVRDVIYGHRDGMALTYDVFKPLKPNGALVVNMVSAGWYSSWGPPQERQARYQWLIDKGFTVVALYHSSAPRFKVPDAVADIRLGLRHIKLHAKEYGANPARIGVWGASAGGHLSLVAGTMADDGDPKAANPLE
;
A
#
# COMPACT_ATOMS: atom_id res chain seq x y z
N MET A 1 -21.68 -7.71 -2.12
CA MET A 1 -20.82 -8.92 -1.96
C MET A 1 -19.78 -8.59 -0.89
N ALA A 2 -19.95 -9.23 0.28
CA ALA A 2 -19.28 -8.82 1.51
C ALA A 2 -17.74 -8.83 1.43
N LEU A 3 -17.11 -7.79 1.97
CA LEU A 3 -15.66 -7.65 2.13
C LEU A 3 -15.05 -8.69 3.11
N ARG A 4 -15.85 -9.63 3.59
CA ARG A 4 -15.49 -10.62 4.63
C ARG A 4 -14.38 -11.61 4.26
N GLU A 5 -13.99 -11.67 2.99
CA GLU A 5 -12.96 -12.61 2.52
C GLU A 5 -11.54 -11.99 2.49
N PHE A 6 -11.31 -10.88 3.22
CA PHE A 6 -10.10 -10.09 3.13
C PHE A 6 -9.26 -10.12 4.41
N VAL A 7 -8.99 -11.19 5.05
CA VAL A 7 -8.11 -11.11 6.23
C VAL A 7 -7.04 -12.20 6.24
N LEU A 8 -5.84 -11.83 5.82
CA LEU A 8 -4.60 -12.26 6.45
C LEU A 8 -3.86 -11.00 6.89
N ALA A 9 -4.15 -10.53 8.10
CA ALA A 9 -3.37 -9.46 8.73
C ALA A 9 -2.09 -10.09 9.28
N VAL A 10 -0.95 -9.89 8.63
CA VAL A 10 0.34 -10.18 9.21
C VAL A 10 0.78 -8.96 10.01
N SER A 11 0.49 -8.97 11.31
CA SER A 11 1.04 -7.99 12.26
C SER A 11 2.53 -8.26 12.45
N ALA A 12 3.37 -7.33 11.99
CA ALA A 12 4.77 -7.33 12.40
C ALA A 12 4.86 -6.84 13.85
N MET A 13 5.33 -7.69 14.76
CA MET A 13 5.63 -7.38 16.15
C MET A 13 6.60 -6.20 16.25
N LEU A 14 6.20 -5.14 16.94
CA LEU A 14 7.12 -4.12 17.43
C LEU A 14 7.94 -4.73 18.56
N LEU A 15 9.22 -4.95 18.32
CA LEU A 15 10.21 -5.09 19.38
C LEU A 15 10.45 -3.71 19.97
N ALA A 16 10.07 -3.50 21.23
CA ALA A 16 10.34 -2.29 21.97
C ALA A 16 11.84 -2.15 22.21
N ALA A 17 12.47 -1.19 21.54
CA ALA A 17 13.81 -0.73 21.89
C ALA A 17 13.71 0.36 22.97
N PRO A 18 14.65 0.44 23.92
CA PRO A 18 14.61 1.42 25.01
C PRO A 18 14.69 2.85 24.46
N SER A 19 13.82 3.70 24.96
CA SER A 19 13.72 5.10 24.60
C SER A 19 14.93 5.87 25.16
N HIS A 20 15.87 6.21 24.28
CA HIS A 20 16.72 7.36 24.50
C HIS A 20 16.09 8.53 23.74
N ALA A 21 15.57 9.49 24.48
CA ALA A 21 15.02 10.72 23.93
C ALA A 21 16.17 11.52 23.28
N GLN A 22 16.39 11.31 22.00
CA GLN A 22 17.17 12.21 21.17
C GLN A 22 16.20 13.18 20.52
N THR A 23 16.36 14.48 20.80
CA THR A 23 15.72 15.56 20.06
C THR A 23 15.99 15.35 18.56
N PRO A 24 14.94 15.20 17.73
CA PRO A 24 15.17 15.04 16.30
C PRO A 24 15.79 16.34 15.76
N PRO A 25 16.83 16.29 14.93
CA PRO A 25 17.28 17.46 14.19
C PRO A 25 16.11 17.96 13.35
N THR A 26 15.89 19.26 13.37
CA THR A 26 14.95 19.97 12.48
C THR A 26 15.52 19.91 11.05
N ALA A 27 15.44 18.75 10.43
CA ALA A 27 15.71 18.61 9.02
C ALA A 27 14.45 19.08 8.28
N VAL A 28 14.55 20.17 7.56
CA VAL A 28 13.60 20.53 6.51
C VAL A 28 13.67 19.37 5.51
N VAL A 29 12.66 18.51 5.54
CA VAL A 29 12.55 17.42 4.58
C VAL A 29 12.12 18.06 3.27
N ASP A 30 13.03 18.11 2.31
CA ASP A 30 12.71 18.44 0.93
C ASP A 30 11.69 17.40 0.43
N PRO A 31 10.45 17.82 0.10
CA PRO A 31 9.41 16.90 -0.35
C PRO A 31 9.74 16.20 -1.67
N GLY A 32 10.78 16.61 -2.38
CA GLY A 32 11.30 15.97 -3.58
C GLY A 32 12.57 15.13 -3.35
N ALA A 33 13.12 15.11 -2.13
CA ALA A 33 14.29 14.28 -1.87
C ALA A 33 13.89 12.80 -1.88
N PRO A 34 14.61 11.94 -2.63
CA PRO A 34 14.42 10.51 -2.52
C PRO A 34 14.65 10.10 -1.07
N LEU A 35 13.87 9.11 -0.57
CA LEU A 35 14.02 8.54 0.78
C LEU A 35 15.38 7.81 0.96
N SER A 36 16.43 8.39 0.45
CA SER A 36 17.80 7.88 0.37
C SER A 36 18.59 7.98 1.69
N GLY A 37 17.94 8.39 2.80
CA GLY A 37 18.60 8.53 4.09
C GLY A 37 18.93 7.21 4.81
N TYR A 38 18.35 6.08 4.38
CA TYR A 38 18.68 4.78 4.95
C TYR A 38 19.40 3.94 3.90
N PRO A 39 20.68 3.59 4.13
CA PRO A 39 21.41 2.77 3.20
C PRO A 39 20.68 1.42 3.03
N ARG A 40 20.29 1.09 1.80
CA ARG A 40 19.59 -0.17 1.45
C ARG A 40 20.25 -1.40 2.06
N LYS A 41 21.59 -1.41 2.09
CA LYS A 41 22.41 -2.47 2.66
C LYS A 41 22.15 -2.65 4.17
N ALA A 42 21.92 -1.56 4.92
CA ALA A 42 21.64 -1.65 6.35
C ALA A 42 20.27 -2.25 6.66
N LEU A 43 19.35 -2.25 5.68
CA LEU A 43 18.02 -2.83 5.79
C LEU A 43 17.93 -4.24 5.15
N GLY A 44 19.03 -4.78 4.65
CA GLY A 44 19.04 -6.06 3.94
C GLY A 44 18.22 -6.03 2.63
N LEU A 45 17.97 -4.85 2.06
CA LEU A 45 17.21 -4.72 0.83
C LEU A 45 18.11 -4.98 -0.38
N PRO A 46 17.62 -5.72 -1.39
CA PRO A 46 18.36 -5.98 -2.62
C PRO A 46 18.67 -4.69 -3.36
N THR A 47 19.84 -4.65 -4.01
CA THR A 47 20.20 -3.56 -4.92
C THR A 47 19.34 -3.60 -6.18
N PRO A 48 19.19 -2.50 -6.94
CA PRO A 48 18.45 -2.52 -8.20
C PRO A 48 18.95 -3.58 -9.21
N ALA A 49 20.23 -3.92 -9.19
CA ALA A 49 20.81 -4.95 -10.05
C ALA A 49 20.40 -6.38 -9.62
N GLU A 50 20.03 -6.57 -8.35
CA GLU A 50 19.59 -7.87 -7.81
C GLU A 50 18.07 -8.06 -7.92
N LEU A 51 17.32 -7.02 -8.35
CA LEU A 51 15.88 -7.12 -8.48
C LEU A 51 15.52 -7.93 -9.73
N LYS A 52 14.66 -8.94 -9.55
CA LYS A 52 14.06 -9.64 -10.66
C LYS A 52 13.14 -8.73 -11.45
N THR A 53 13.04 -8.96 -12.75
CA THR A 53 12.17 -8.20 -13.62
C THR A 53 10.71 -8.36 -13.18
N ALA A 54 10.06 -7.26 -12.92
CA ALA A 54 8.63 -7.17 -12.69
C ALA A 54 8.03 -6.19 -13.70
N THR A 55 6.78 -6.40 -14.09
CA THR A 55 6.01 -5.43 -14.86
C THR A 55 5.29 -4.48 -13.93
N TYR A 56 5.28 -3.20 -14.26
CA TYR A 56 4.59 -2.17 -13.47
C TYR A 56 3.37 -1.63 -14.20
N VAL A 57 2.27 -1.44 -13.46
CA VAL A 57 1.20 -0.52 -13.84
C VAL A 57 1.26 0.62 -12.85
N ARG A 58 1.51 1.84 -13.33
CA ARG A 58 1.80 3.00 -12.48
C ARG A 58 0.64 3.98 -12.49
N ASP A 59 0.52 4.69 -11.38
CA ASP A 59 -0.38 5.85 -11.25
C ASP A 59 -1.83 5.54 -11.65
N VAL A 60 -2.31 4.34 -11.29
CA VAL A 60 -3.71 3.96 -11.53
C VAL A 60 -4.59 4.82 -10.65
N ILE A 61 -5.40 5.66 -11.25
CA ILE A 61 -6.33 6.55 -10.54
C ILE A 61 -7.54 5.72 -10.09
N TYR A 62 -7.81 5.69 -8.79
CA TYR A 62 -8.98 5.02 -8.22
C TYR A 62 -10.03 6.00 -7.70
N GLY A 63 -9.70 7.29 -7.62
CA GLY A 63 -10.59 8.33 -7.17
C GLY A 63 -9.92 9.69 -7.16
N HIS A 64 -10.65 10.69 -6.64
CA HIS A 64 -10.16 12.05 -6.46
C HIS A 64 -10.59 12.59 -5.10
N ARG A 65 -9.75 13.45 -4.50
CA ARG A 65 -10.07 14.19 -3.29
C ARG A 65 -9.52 15.61 -3.41
N ASP A 66 -10.38 16.62 -3.24
CA ASP A 66 -10.01 18.05 -3.34
C ASP A 66 -9.18 18.38 -4.60
N GLY A 67 -9.54 17.82 -5.74
CA GLY A 67 -8.84 18.02 -7.01
C GLY A 67 -7.56 17.22 -7.18
N MET A 68 -7.15 16.42 -6.20
CA MET A 68 -6.00 15.52 -6.30
C MET A 68 -6.43 14.13 -6.74
N ALA A 69 -5.67 13.50 -7.64
CA ALA A 69 -5.85 12.10 -7.95
C ALA A 69 -5.38 11.22 -6.77
N LEU A 70 -6.19 10.23 -6.44
CA LEU A 70 -5.84 9.15 -5.51
C LEU A 70 -5.39 7.96 -6.36
N THR A 71 -4.17 7.46 -6.11
CA THR A 71 -3.54 6.49 -7.01
C THR A 71 -3.02 5.26 -6.28
N TYR A 72 -2.70 4.24 -7.07
CA TYR A 72 -1.89 3.10 -6.65
C TYR A 72 -0.98 2.63 -7.77
N ASP A 73 0.10 1.94 -7.40
CA ASP A 73 1.01 1.26 -8.31
C ASP A 73 0.88 -0.26 -8.17
N VAL A 74 0.98 -0.98 -9.30
CA VAL A 74 0.92 -2.45 -9.34
C VAL A 74 2.26 -3.02 -9.76
N PHE A 75 2.74 -4.00 -9.02
CA PHE A 75 3.95 -4.78 -9.27
C PHE A 75 3.54 -6.20 -9.65
N LYS A 76 3.62 -6.53 -10.93
CA LYS A 76 3.23 -7.85 -11.44
C LYS A 76 4.46 -8.74 -11.57
N PRO A 77 4.49 -9.92 -10.92
CA PRO A 77 5.54 -10.91 -11.16
C PRO A 77 5.42 -11.47 -12.57
N LEU A 78 6.53 -12.00 -13.11
CA LEU A 78 6.53 -12.66 -14.43
C LEU A 78 5.61 -13.89 -14.46
N LYS A 79 5.44 -14.56 -13.33
CA LYS A 79 4.57 -15.75 -13.17
C LYS A 79 3.65 -15.53 -11.96
N PRO A 80 2.48 -14.89 -12.13
CA PRO A 80 1.55 -14.68 -11.04
C PRO A 80 1.01 -16.01 -10.47
N ASN A 81 0.93 -16.12 -9.15
CA ASN A 81 0.31 -17.26 -8.46
C ASN A 81 -1.20 -17.08 -8.24
N GLY A 82 -1.78 -15.98 -8.74
CA GLY A 82 -3.18 -15.63 -8.60
C GLY A 82 -3.56 -14.99 -7.26
N ALA A 83 -2.61 -14.73 -6.37
CA ALA A 83 -2.86 -13.97 -5.16
C ALA A 83 -2.27 -12.54 -5.27
N LEU A 84 -2.95 -11.59 -4.61
CA LEU A 84 -2.58 -10.18 -4.59
C LEU A 84 -2.46 -9.68 -3.16
N VAL A 85 -1.45 -8.87 -2.89
CA VAL A 85 -1.25 -8.21 -1.59
C VAL A 85 -1.25 -6.71 -1.78
N VAL A 86 -2.13 -6.02 -1.06
CA VAL A 86 -2.18 -4.55 -1.04
C VAL A 86 -1.36 -4.04 0.15
N ASN A 87 -0.32 -3.28 -0.14
CA ASN A 87 0.42 -2.54 0.88
C ASN A 87 -0.22 -1.18 1.09
N MET A 88 -0.69 -0.92 2.31
CA MET A 88 -1.15 0.40 2.74
C MET A 88 0.07 1.29 2.98
N VAL A 89 0.40 2.13 2.00
CA VAL A 89 1.56 3.02 2.09
C VAL A 89 1.22 4.19 3.00
N SER A 90 1.62 4.09 4.27
CA SER A 90 1.32 5.11 5.27
C SER A 90 2.34 5.09 6.42
N ALA A 91 2.90 6.24 6.74
CA ALA A 91 3.73 6.48 7.93
C ALA A 91 3.21 7.73 8.63
N GLY A 92 2.71 7.59 9.87
CA GLY A 92 2.05 8.71 10.58
C GLY A 92 0.87 9.29 9.80
N TRP A 93 0.13 8.45 9.08
CA TRP A 93 -0.96 8.82 8.16
C TRP A 93 -0.55 9.78 7.03
N TYR A 94 0.75 9.80 6.72
CA TYR A 94 1.29 10.40 5.53
C TYR A 94 1.61 9.30 4.50
N SER A 95 1.06 9.43 3.30
CA SER A 95 1.25 8.47 2.21
C SER A 95 2.21 9.08 1.19
N SER A 96 3.42 8.56 1.14
CA SER A 96 4.46 9.06 0.22
C SER A 96 4.53 8.20 -1.04
N TRP A 97 4.41 8.83 -2.19
CA TRP A 97 4.75 8.21 -3.45
C TRP A 97 6.27 8.09 -3.62
N GLY A 98 6.72 7.14 -4.39
CA GLY A 98 8.10 7.00 -4.81
C GLY A 98 8.21 6.12 -6.05
N PRO A 99 9.30 6.25 -6.85
CA PRO A 99 9.46 5.49 -8.08
C PRO A 99 9.28 3.98 -7.85
N PRO A 100 8.48 3.27 -8.68
CA PRO A 100 8.23 1.83 -8.50
C PRO A 100 9.50 1.00 -8.42
N GLN A 101 10.54 1.35 -9.17
CA GLN A 101 11.83 0.64 -9.16
C GLN A 101 12.52 0.66 -7.80
N GLU A 102 12.38 1.78 -7.06
CA GLU A 102 12.92 1.89 -5.70
C GLU A 102 12.05 1.16 -4.70
N ARG A 103 10.74 1.20 -4.92
CA ARG A 103 9.75 0.56 -4.05
C ARG A 103 9.75 -0.95 -4.21
N GLN A 104 10.04 -1.47 -5.41
CA GLN A 104 10.10 -2.92 -5.70
C GLN A 104 10.99 -3.68 -4.71
N ALA A 105 12.11 -3.12 -4.30
CA ALA A 105 13.01 -3.76 -3.35
C ALA A 105 12.33 -4.20 -2.05
N ARG A 106 11.32 -3.44 -1.60
CA ARG A 106 10.53 -3.76 -0.40
C ARG A 106 9.56 -4.92 -0.61
N TYR A 107 9.19 -5.18 -1.87
CA TYR A 107 8.20 -6.19 -2.25
C TYR A 107 8.82 -7.41 -2.91
N GLN A 108 10.15 -7.42 -3.16
CA GLN A 108 10.82 -8.47 -3.93
C GLN A 108 10.56 -9.86 -3.38
N TRP A 109 10.54 -10.01 -2.05
CA TRP A 109 10.26 -11.29 -1.39
C TRP A 109 8.85 -11.85 -1.67
N LEU A 110 7.85 -10.98 -1.93
CA LEU A 110 6.50 -11.37 -2.37
C LEU A 110 6.49 -11.66 -3.87
N ILE A 111 7.12 -10.79 -4.66
CA ILE A 111 7.21 -10.90 -6.11
C ILE A 111 7.88 -12.22 -6.50
N ASP A 112 8.94 -12.63 -5.79
CA ASP A 112 9.64 -13.90 -5.98
C ASP A 112 8.77 -15.13 -5.75
N LYS A 113 7.75 -15.00 -4.91
CA LYS A 113 6.74 -16.03 -4.63
C LYS A 113 5.54 -15.97 -5.56
N GLY A 114 5.56 -15.08 -6.54
CA GLY A 114 4.50 -14.93 -7.53
C GLY A 114 3.31 -14.09 -7.09
N PHE A 115 3.39 -13.38 -5.97
CA PHE A 115 2.32 -12.45 -5.57
C PHE A 115 2.35 -11.18 -6.42
N THR A 116 1.20 -10.78 -6.92
CA THR A 116 1.01 -9.40 -7.38
C THR A 116 0.96 -8.49 -6.15
N VAL A 117 1.69 -7.38 -6.17
CA VAL A 117 1.70 -6.42 -5.06
C VAL A 117 1.16 -5.09 -5.54
N VAL A 118 0.31 -4.47 -4.74
CA VAL A 118 -0.21 -3.12 -4.99
C VAL A 118 0.26 -2.19 -3.88
N ALA A 119 0.87 -1.08 -4.25
CA ALA A 119 1.18 0.02 -3.34
C ALA A 119 0.02 1.02 -3.39
N LEU A 120 -0.84 1.02 -2.39
CA LEU A 120 -2.01 1.89 -2.32
C LEU A 120 -1.67 3.16 -1.54
N TYR A 121 -1.88 4.31 -2.19
CA TYR A 121 -1.68 5.64 -1.62
C TYR A 121 -3.02 6.25 -1.22
N HIS A 122 -3.00 7.11 -0.20
CA HIS A 122 -4.17 7.82 0.30
C HIS A 122 -3.86 9.30 0.53
N SER A 123 -4.87 10.11 0.75
CA SER A 123 -4.74 11.51 1.15
C SER A 123 -4.02 11.62 2.51
N SER A 124 -3.07 12.57 2.60
CA SER A 124 -2.08 12.63 3.68
C SER A 124 -2.41 13.66 4.74
N ALA A 125 -2.11 13.33 6.00
CA ALA A 125 -2.03 14.30 7.08
C ALA A 125 -0.93 15.36 6.77
N PRO A 126 -1.00 16.57 7.32
CA PRO A 126 -2.04 17.09 8.23
C PRO A 126 -3.26 17.66 7.51
N ARG A 127 -3.23 17.80 6.16
CA ARG A 127 -4.34 18.36 5.39
C ARG A 127 -5.60 17.50 5.53
N PHE A 128 -5.45 16.20 5.49
CA PHE A 128 -6.52 15.22 5.62
C PHE A 128 -6.40 14.46 6.94
N LYS A 129 -7.53 13.99 7.44
CA LYS A 129 -7.63 13.29 8.73
C LYS A 129 -7.67 11.77 8.52
N VAL A 130 -7.53 11.02 9.60
CA VAL A 130 -7.58 9.55 9.56
C VAL A 130 -8.86 9.01 8.92
N PRO A 131 -10.07 9.56 9.19
CA PRO A 131 -11.29 9.12 8.51
C PRO A 131 -11.23 9.29 6.98
N ASP A 132 -10.57 10.36 6.48
CA ASP A 132 -10.39 10.56 5.04
C ASP A 132 -9.51 9.47 4.43
N ALA A 133 -8.38 9.16 5.09
CA ALA A 133 -7.50 8.06 4.67
C ALA A 133 -8.22 6.70 4.68
N VAL A 134 -9.11 6.46 5.67
CA VAL A 134 -9.95 5.25 5.73
C VAL A 134 -10.91 5.19 4.55
N ALA A 135 -11.57 6.29 4.22
CA ALA A 135 -12.47 6.35 3.07
C ALA A 135 -11.71 6.08 1.76
N ASP A 136 -10.53 6.69 1.60
CA ASP A 136 -9.68 6.50 0.42
C ASP A 136 -9.26 5.06 0.24
N ILE A 137 -8.75 4.40 1.30
CA ILE A 137 -8.31 3.00 1.18
C ILE A 137 -9.47 2.05 0.88
N ARG A 138 -10.68 2.31 1.39
CA ARG A 138 -11.87 1.52 1.07
C ARG A 138 -12.21 1.62 -0.42
N LEU A 139 -12.25 2.84 -0.94
CA LEU A 139 -12.46 3.08 -2.37
C LEU A 139 -11.37 2.39 -3.21
N GLY A 140 -10.10 2.56 -2.83
CA GLY A 140 -8.96 1.93 -3.51
C GLY A 140 -9.02 0.41 -3.50
N LEU A 141 -9.41 -0.21 -2.38
CA LEU A 141 -9.56 -1.67 -2.27
C LEU A 141 -10.68 -2.20 -3.17
N ARG A 142 -11.81 -1.50 -3.25
CA ARG A 142 -12.90 -1.87 -4.17
C ARG A 142 -12.43 -1.79 -5.62
N HIS A 143 -11.75 -0.69 -5.99
CA HIS A 143 -11.19 -0.52 -7.34
C HIS A 143 -10.18 -1.62 -7.67
N ILE A 144 -9.25 -1.93 -6.77
CA ILE A 144 -8.27 -3.02 -6.94
C ILE A 144 -8.98 -4.38 -7.12
N LYS A 145 -10.00 -4.67 -6.31
CA LYS A 145 -10.76 -5.93 -6.41
C LYS A 145 -11.47 -6.05 -7.76
N LEU A 146 -12.05 -4.96 -8.25
CA LEU A 146 -12.73 -4.91 -9.55
C LEU A 146 -11.75 -5.23 -10.70
N HIS A 147 -10.52 -4.70 -10.63
CA HIS A 147 -9.49 -4.84 -11.65
C HIS A 147 -8.48 -5.98 -11.39
N ALA A 148 -8.67 -6.78 -10.34
CA ALA A 148 -7.69 -7.80 -9.92
C ALA A 148 -7.29 -8.77 -11.04
N LYS A 149 -8.22 -9.17 -11.90
CA LYS A 149 -7.97 -10.08 -13.02
C LYS A 149 -7.00 -9.50 -14.05
N GLU A 150 -7.04 -8.19 -14.29
CA GLU A 150 -6.13 -7.48 -15.19
C GLU A 150 -4.68 -7.52 -14.66
N TYR A 151 -4.54 -7.63 -13.35
CA TYR A 151 -3.26 -7.74 -12.66
C TYR A 151 -2.79 -9.19 -12.47
N GLY A 152 -3.49 -10.16 -13.07
CA GLY A 152 -3.16 -11.58 -12.94
C GLY A 152 -3.54 -12.19 -11.59
N ALA A 153 -4.50 -11.59 -10.88
CA ALA A 153 -4.94 -12.03 -9.56
C ALA A 153 -6.41 -12.44 -9.53
N ASN A 154 -6.73 -13.38 -8.64
CA ASN A 154 -8.10 -13.74 -8.31
C ASN A 154 -8.67 -12.73 -7.31
N PRO A 155 -9.81 -12.07 -7.58
CA PRO A 155 -10.43 -11.10 -6.67
C PRO A 155 -10.86 -11.69 -5.31
N ALA A 156 -10.94 -13.02 -5.18
CA ALA A 156 -11.17 -13.70 -3.91
C ALA A 156 -9.88 -14.00 -3.12
N ARG A 157 -8.70 -13.69 -3.68
CA ARG A 157 -7.39 -13.98 -3.07
C ARG A 157 -6.57 -12.70 -2.91
N ILE A 158 -7.14 -11.73 -2.22
CA ILE A 158 -6.53 -10.45 -1.94
C ILE A 158 -6.26 -10.33 -0.44
N GLY A 159 -5.02 -10.06 -0.05
CA GLY A 159 -4.63 -9.73 1.31
C GLY A 159 -4.24 -8.26 1.44
N VAL A 160 -4.26 -7.74 2.66
CA VAL A 160 -3.81 -6.38 2.98
C VAL A 160 -2.65 -6.43 3.96
N TRP A 161 -1.73 -5.50 3.83
CA TRP A 161 -0.55 -5.40 4.68
C TRP A 161 -0.15 -3.93 4.87
N GLY A 162 0.40 -3.63 6.04
CA GLY A 162 0.96 -2.32 6.34
C GLY A 162 1.69 -2.31 7.67
N ALA A 163 2.54 -1.32 7.87
CA ALA A 163 3.26 -1.10 9.12
C ALA A 163 2.81 0.21 9.77
N SER A 164 2.81 0.31 11.10
CA SER A 164 2.42 1.51 11.85
C SER A 164 1.03 2.02 11.42
N ALA A 165 0.92 3.26 10.95
CA ALA A 165 -0.32 3.81 10.43
C ALA A 165 -0.91 2.97 9.27
N GLY A 166 -0.06 2.39 8.40
CA GLY A 166 -0.50 1.45 7.38
C GLY A 166 -1.06 0.15 7.98
N GLY A 167 -0.50 -0.31 9.10
CA GLY A 167 -1.04 -1.44 9.87
C GLY A 167 -2.41 -1.12 10.46
N HIS A 168 -2.60 0.07 11.02
CA HIS A 168 -3.90 0.56 11.47
C HIS A 168 -4.93 0.55 10.33
N LEU A 169 -4.58 1.11 9.16
CA LEU A 169 -5.46 1.11 8.00
C LEU A 169 -5.80 -0.31 7.52
N SER A 170 -4.84 -1.23 7.58
CA SER A 170 -5.06 -2.65 7.25
C SER A 170 -6.04 -3.32 8.21
N LEU A 171 -5.92 -3.05 9.52
CA LEU A 171 -6.86 -3.55 10.53
C LEU A 171 -8.27 -2.98 10.32
N VAL A 172 -8.38 -1.67 10.09
CA VAL A 172 -9.67 -1.02 9.80
C VAL A 172 -10.32 -1.63 8.56
N ALA A 173 -9.54 -1.87 7.50
CA ALA A 173 -10.06 -2.52 6.30
C ALA A 173 -10.61 -3.93 6.57
N GLY A 174 -9.98 -4.68 7.47
CA GLY A 174 -10.39 -6.05 7.81
C GLY A 174 -11.51 -6.15 8.85
N THR A 175 -11.58 -5.22 9.81
CA THR A 175 -12.50 -5.31 10.95
C THR A 175 -13.71 -4.39 10.84
N MET A 176 -13.60 -3.31 10.07
CA MET A 176 -14.65 -2.32 9.85
C MET A 176 -15.00 -2.24 8.36
N ALA A 177 -15.05 -3.39 7.70
CA ALA A 177 -15.48 -3.48 6.31
C ALA A 177 -16.93 -3.02 6.19
N ASP A 178 -17.22 -2.21 5.18
CA ASP A 178 -18.58 -1.98 4.73
C ASP A 178 -18.85 -2.80 3.46
N ASP A 179 -20.09 -3.23 3.29
CA ASP A 179 -20.48 -4.04 2.15
C ASP A 179 -20.71 -3.18 0.89
N GLY A 180 -20.57 -1.85 0.98
CA GLY A 180 -20.98 -0.92 -0.07
C GLY A 180 -22.50 -0.88 -0.26
N ASP A 181 -22.97 -0.07 -1.19
CA ASP A 181 -24.37 -0.06 -1.59
C ASP A 181 -24.56 -0.99 -2.81
N PRO A 182 -25.26 -2.14 -2.66
CA PRO A 182 -25.49 -3.04 -3.78
C PRO A 182 -26.40 -2.45 -4.88
N LYS A 183 -27.03 -1.31 -4.61
CA LYS A 183 -27.87 -0.59 -5.56
C LYS A 183 -27.18 0.65 -6.16
N ALA A 184 -25.95 0.95 -5.73
CA ALA A 184 -25.21 2.07 -6.29
C ALA A 184 -24.99 1.89 -7.79
N ALA A 185 -25.19 2.96 -8.55
CA ALA A 185 -24.90 2.97 -9.98
C ALA A 185 -23.38 2.84 -10.25
N ASN A 186 -22.56 3.29 -9.30
CA ASN A 186 -21.11 3.17 -9.33
C ASN A 186 -20.69 1.95 -8.50
N PRO A 187 -20.05 0.93 -9.09
CA PRO A 187 -19.64 -0.29 -8.38
C PRO A 187 -18.56 -0.06 -7.31
N LEU A 188 -18.08 1.18 -7.19
CA LEU A 188 -17.10 1.60 -6.17
C LEU A 188 -17.77 2.21 -4.92
N GLU A 189 -19.08 2.41 -4.92
CA GLU A 189 -19.89 2.91 -3.78
C GLU A 189 -20.64 1.79 -3.01
#